data_3108f3aaef3ebc0c6f6e2d6958939385
#
_entry.id   3108f3aaef3ebc0c6f6e2d6958939385
#
_cell.length_a   1.000
_cell.length_b   1.000
_cell.length_c   1.000
_cell.angle_alpha   90.00
_cell.angle_beta   90.00
_cell.angle_gamma   90.00
#
_symmetry.space_group_name_H-M   'P 1'
#
loop_
_entity.id
_entity.type
_entity.pdbx_description
1 polymer ?
#
loop_
_entity_poly.entity_id
_entity_poly.type
_entity_poly.pdbx_seq_one_letter_code
_entity_poly.pdbx_strand_id
1 'polypeptide(L)'
;MGKEEEAAIKLSPKLLELLRKLGEIELRDVDIEVGDLEIWLQPGAPLVASPKVAAVAAAAPPKKPTKILEAEFTPLTQKYPGRVVEVTLGATKGKGGSRGKTVVIGGATSPAFYLFEEAPPHPPVVALDVFDTEVPLPKAIKTYIQEVMEDPAAWAKLAVEKFGADIVTVHLLSTDPLIQDASPAKAAKTIEEVLQAVDVPIIVGGCGDPKKDASVFKKVAEVAEGERVLLSSVTLDMAEAGLLDGVAKAAKDHGHVVLAFTALDLNRAKELNRRLYEFLPKDRIVMDLTTAALGYGLEYSFTIHERARMAALMGDPELQHPVLSGTTNAWAAREAWMKMGPEWEPRELRGPVWETVTALALLLAGVDLFMMMHPVAVRTVKEVIGQLMSKGGTKPEKIADWVTAKM
;
A
#
# COMPACT_ATOMS: atom_id res chain seq x y z
N MET A 1 -34.76 4.00 -46.83
CA MET A 1 -35.39 4.37 -45.55
C MET A 1 -36.06 3.12 -45.03
N GLY A 2 -35.29 2.32 -44.30
CA GLY A 2 -35.79 1.14 -43.59
C GLY A 2 -36.17 1.58 -42.16
N LYS A 3 -37.34 1.18 -41.73
CA LYS A 3 -37.82 1.34 -40.37
C LYS A 3 -37.05 0.35 -39.51
N GLU A 4 -36.27 0.86 -38.53
CA GLU A 4 -35.78 0.05 -37.43
C GLU A 4 -36.97 -0.34 -36.56
N GLU A 5 -37.25 -1.64 -36.45
CA GLU A 5 -38.18 -2.18 -35.47
C GLU A 5 -37.51 -2.18 -34.11
N GLU A 6 -37.95 -1.33 -33.18
CA GLU A 6 -37.61 -1.42 -31.78
C GLU A 6 -38.13 -2.75 -31.20
N ALA A 7 -37.24 -3.69 -30.93
CA ALA A 7 -37.57 -4.93 -30.24
C ALA A 7 -37.60 -4.69 -28.72
N ALA A 8 -38.77 -4.31 -28.21
CA ALA A 8 -38.97 -4.25 -26.75
C ALA A 8 -39.15 -5.66 -26.17
N ILE A 9 -38.19 -6.13 -25.37
CA ILE A 9 -38.30 -7.39 -24.62
C ILE A 9 -39.29 -7.17 -23.47
N LYS A 10 -40.53 -7.61 -23.64
CA LYS A 10 -41.51 -7.65 -22.54
C LYS A 10 -41.26 -8.88 -21.68
N LEU A 11 -40.66 -8.71 -20.52
CA LEU A 11 -40.54 -9.77 -19.53
C LEU A 11 -41.93 -10.22 -19.08
N SER A 12 -42.17 -11.53 -19.14
CA SER A 12 -43.45 -12.07 -18.70
C SER A 12 -43.63 -11.90 -17.19
N PRO A 13 -44.88 -11.74 -16.67
CA PRO A 13 -45.13 -11.65 -15.22
C PRO A 13 -44.56 -12.82 -14.42
N LYS A 14 -44.50 -14.01 -15.01
CA LYS A 14 -43.89 -15.19 -14.41
C LYS A 14 -42.38 -15.06 -14.26
N LEU A 15 -41.69 -14.45 -15.20
CA LEU A 15 -40.25 -14.24 -15.14
C LEU A 15 -39.89 -13.16 -14.09
N LEU A 16 -40.71 -12.11 -14.01
CA LEU A 16 -40.56 -11.09 -12.96
C LEU A 16 -40.81 -11.66 -11.57
N GLU A 17 -41.76 -12.60 -11.41
CA GLU A 17 -41.99 -13.28 -10.14
C GLU A 17 -40.84 -14.24 -9.77
N LEU A 18 -40.24 -14.90 -10.76
CA LEU A 18 -39.06 -15.75 -10.59
C LEU A 18 -37.81 -14.94 -10.17
N LEU A 19 -37.58 -13.80 -10.81
CA LEU A 19 -36.51 -12.84 -10.46
C LEU A 19 -36.62 -12.34 -9.01
N ARG A 20 -37.87 -12.09 -8.56
CA ARG A 20 -38.13 -11.69 -7.17
C ARG A 20 -37.86 -12.78 -6.13
N LYS A 21 -37.98 -14.06 -6.52
CA LYS A 21 -37.79 -15.21 -5.62
C LYS A 21 -36.36 -15.72 -5.55
N LEU A 22 -35.56 -15.54 -6.60
CA LEU A 22 -34.25 -16.17 -6.75
C LEU A 22 -33.07 -15.24 -6.44
N GLY A 23 -33.29 -13.91 -6.38
CA GLY A 23 -32.23 -12.94 -6.05
C GLY A 23 -31.12 -12.78 -7.11
N GLU A 24 -30.78 -13.85 -7.81
CA GLU A 24 -29.76 -13.86 -8.88
C GLU A 24 -30.21 -14.76 -10.03
N ILE A 25 -29.92 -14.35 -11.28
CA ILE A 25 -30.09 -15.16 -12.49
C ILE A 25 -28.77 -15.18 -13.25
N GLU A 26 -28.25 -16.36 -13.47
CA GLU A 26 -27.10 -16.60 -14.37
C GLU A 26 -27.63 -16.95 -15.76
N LEU A 27 -27.32 -16.13 -16.78
CA LEU A 27 -27.61 -16.41 -18.18
C LEU A 27 -26.36 -17.05 -18.81
N ARG A 28 -26.50 -18.27 -19.32
CA ARG A 28 -25.43 -18.98 -20.06
C ARG A 28 -25.79 -19.04 -21.55
N ASP A 29 -24.76 -18.88 -22.37
CA ASP A 29 -24.86 -18.94 -23.83
C ASP A 29 -25.86 -17.94 -24.46
N VAL A 30 -25.87 -16.69 -23.94
CA VAL A 30 -26.69 -15.60 -24.45
C VAL A 30 -25.81 -14.42 -24.83
N ASP A 31 -25.79 -14.02 -26.08
CA ASP A 31 -25.21 -12.77 -26.53
C ASP A 31 -26.20 -11.63 -26.33
N ILE A 32 -25.86 -10.63 -25.56
CA ILE A 32 -26.68 -9.44 -25.32
C ILE A 32 -25.98 -8.24 -25.94
N GLU A 33 -26.46 -7.73 -27.06
CA GLU A 33 -26.03 -6.44 -27.59
C GLU A 33 -26.93 -5.34 -27.02
N VAL A 34 -26.34 -4.40 -26.27
CA VAL A 34 -27.07 -3.29 -25.66
C VAL A 34 -26.52 -1.98 -26.21
N GLY A 35 -27.33 -1.21 -26.90
CA GLY A 35 -26.98 0.14 -27.35
C GLY A 35 -27.02 1.13 -26.20
N ASP A 36 -28.18 1.39 -25.61
CA ASP A 36 -28.38 2.19 -24.43
C ASP A 36 -29.25 1.43 -23.44
N LEU A 37 -28.76 1.27 -22.17
CA LEU A 37 -29.51 0.60 -21.11
C LEU A 37 -29.82 1.60 -19.99
N GLU A 38 -31.07 2.01 -19.85
CA GLU A 38 -31.55 2.73 -18.66
C GLU A 38 -32.22 1.75 -17.68
N ILE A 39 -31.65 1.61 -16.49
CA ILE A 39 -32.21 0.79 -15.43
C ILE A 39 -32.86 1.70 -14.39
N TRP A 40 -34.18 1.68 -14.31
CA TRP A 40 -34.94 2.35 -13.28
C TRP A 40 -35.22 1.40 -12.12
N LEU A 41 -34.55 1.59 -10.97
CA LEU A 41 -34.84 0.86 -9.74
C LEU A 41 -35.90 1.60 -8.95
N GLN A 42 -37.11 1.09 -8.92
CA GLN A 42 -38.09 1.57 -7.94
C GLN A 42 -37.83 0.90 -6.60
N PRO A 43 -37.80 1.66 -5.47
CA PRO A 43 -37.71 1.05 -4.15
C PRO A 43 -38.91 0.13 -3.96
N GLY A 44 -38.63 -1.16 -3.76
CA GLY A 44 -39.65 -2.16 -3.42
C GLY A 44 -40.31 -1.82 -2.08
N ALA A 45 -41.59 -2.21 -1.94
CA ALA A 45 -42.35 -2.08 -0.71
C ALA A 45 -41.61 -2.70 0.50
N PRO A 46 -41.85 -2.23 1.72
CA PRO A 46 -41.04 -2.51 2.90
C PRO A 46 -41.07 -4.02 3.26
N LEU A 47 -39.86 -4.56 3.45
CA LEU A 47 -39.66 -5.86 4.08
C LEU A 47 -40.15 -5.84 5.51
N VAL A 48 -40.82 -6.90 5.86
CA VAL A 48 -41.51 -7.21 7.13
C VAL A 48 -40.72 -6.81 8.38
N ALA A 49 -41.50 -6.25 9.31
CA ALA A 49 -41.11 -5.72 10.62
C ALA A 49 -39.98 -6.45 11.37
N SER A 50 -38.94 -5.70 11.66
CA SER A 50 -38.03 -5.95 12.77
C SER A 50 -38.59 -5.43 14.07
N PRO A 51 -38.18 -5.98 15.24
CA PRO A 51 -38.81 -5.70 16.52
C PRO A 51 -38.65 -4.25 16.95
N LYS A 52 -39.66 -3.73 17.62
CA LYS A 52 -39.76 -2.39 18.16
C LYS A 52 -38.48 -1.93 18.87
N VAL A 53 -37.74 -1.04 18.26
CA VAL A 53 -36.82 -0.15 18.96
C VAL A 53 -37.69 0.96 19.58
N ALA A 54 -37.54 1.18 20.90
CA ALA A 54 -38.23 2.23 21.62
C ALA A 54 -38.04 3.59 20.91
N ALA A 55 -39.14 4.29 20.70
CA ALA A 55 -39.15 5.60 20.10
C ALA A 55 -38.36 6.59 20.96
N VAL A 56 -37.15 6.92 20.53
CA VAL A 56 -36.47 8.16 20.93
C VAL A 56 -37.26 9.31 20.28
N ALA A 57 -37.75 10.24 21.09
CA ALA A 57 -38.51 11.39 20.63
C ALA A 57 -37.77 12.07 19.48
N ALA A 58 -38.40 12.12 18.31
CA ALA A 58 -37.86 12.78 17.14
C ALA A 58 -37.62 14.26 17.45
N ALA A 59 -36.35 14.65 17.50
CA ALA A 59 -35.99 16.07 17.47
C ALA A 59 -36.57 16.70 16.20
N ALA A 60 -37.09 17.91 16.29
CA ALA A 60 -37.61 18.63 15.13
C ALA A 60 -36.54 18.67 14.03
N PRO A 61 -36.89 18.46 12.75
CA PRO A 61 -35.93 18.46 11.68
C PRO A 61 -35.14 19.80 11.68
N PRO A 62 -33.80 19.74 11.58
CA PRO A 62 -32.98 20.95 11.58
C PRO A 62 -33.42 21.85 10.43
N LYS A 63 -33.55 23.17 10.72
CA LYS A 63 -33.87 24.16 9.70
C LYS A 63 -32.81 24.11 8.61
N LYS A 64 -33.22 23.89 7.38
CA LYS A 64 -32.29 23.93 6.23
C LYS A 64 -31.60 25.27 6.16
N PRO A 65 -30.27 25.35 6.10
CA PRO A 65 -29.55 26.60 5.96
C PRO A 65 -29.96 27.30 4.65
N THR A 66 -30.15 28.59 4.71
CA THR A 66 -30.52 29.41 3.53
C THR A 66 -29.31 30.00 2.83
N LYS A 67 -28.15 29.98 3.49
CA LYS A 67 -26.83 30.41 2.95
C LYS A 67 -25.78 29.39 3.25
N ILE A 68 -24.77 29.30 2.37
CA ILE A 68 -23.63 28.38 2.53
C ILE A 68 -22.92 28.60 3.89
N LEU A 69 -22.76 29.84 4.32
CA LEU A 69 -22.12 30.18 5.59
C LEU A 69 -22.94 29.79 6.85
N GLU A 70 -24.20 29.43 6.66
CA GLU A 70 -25.09 28.93 7.74
C GLU A 70 -25.09 27.38 7.79
N ALA A 71 -24.44 26.71 6.82
CA ALA A 71 -24.38 25.26 6.77
C ALA A 71 -23.35 24.77 7.79
N GLU A 72 -23.81 23.97 8.75
CA GLU A 72 -22.94 23.23 9.66
C GLU A 72 -22.62 21.85 9.04
N PHE A 73 -21.34 21.54 8.98
CA PHE A 73 -20.90 20.21 8.56
C PHE A 73 -21.15 19.21 9.67
N THR A 74 -22.02 18.24 9.39
CA THR A 74 -22.23 17.10 10.29
C THR A 74 -21.46 15.92 9.72
N PRO A 75 -20.42 15.44 10.42
CA PRO A 75 -19.68 14.27 9.98
C PRO A 75 -20.59 13.05 9.84
N LEU A 76 -20.47 12.33 8.73
CA LEU A 76 -21.10 11.03 8.58
C LEU A 76 -20.27 10.00 9.33
N THR A 77 -20.86 9.39 10.36
CA THR A 77 -20.24 8.30 11.10
C THR A 77 -20.76 6.98 10.58
N GLN A 78 -19.86 6.09 10.19
CA GLN A 78 -20.18 4.74 9.75
C GLN A 78 -19.27 3.73 10.44
N LYS A 79 -19.87 2.70 11.01
CA LYS A 79 -19.13 1.54 11.54
C LYS A 79 -19.01 0.48 10.46
N TYR A 80 -17.79 0.03 10.24
CA TYR A 80 -17.48 -1.02 9.28
C TYR A 80 -17.39 -2.39 9.99
N PRO A 81 -17.84 -3.48 9.34
CA PRO A 81 -17.78 -4.83 9.92
C PRO A 81 -16.35 -5.41 9.94
N GLY A 82 -15.46 -4.91 9.07
CA GLY A 82 -14.10 -5.37 8.95
C GLY A 82 -13.08 -4.35 9.45
N ARG A 83 -11.82 -4.78 9.46
CA ARG A 83 -10.66 -3.94 9.82
C ARG A 83 -9.42 -4.44 9.08
N VAL A 84 -8.42 -3.60 8.97
CA VAL A 84 -7.08 -4.02 8.50
C VAL A 84 -6.37 -4.74 9.66
N VAL A 85 -5.73 -5.86 9.37
CA VAL A 85 -4.94 -6.62 10.37
C VAL A 85 -3.70 -5.83 10.75
N GLU A 86 -3.29 -5.92 12.00
CA GLU A 86 -2.01 -5.35 12.46
C GLU A 86 -0.85 -6.29 12.12
N VAL A 87 0.19 -5.75 11.52
CA VAL A 87 1.43 -6.46 11.23
C VAL A 87 2.59 -5.77 11.95
N THR A 88 3.35 -6.53 12.71
CA THR A 88 4.55 -6.03 13.39
C THR A 88 5.79 -6.37 12.57
N LEU A 89 6.65 -5.40 12.32
CA LEU A 89 7.97 -5.54 11.71
C LEU A 89 9.06 -5.31 12.76
N GLY A 90 10.14 -6.05 12.65
CA GLY A 90 11.22 -6.06 13.65
C GLY A 90 10.86 -6.85 14.91
N ALA A 91 11.88 -7.30 15.63
CA ALA A 91 11.74 -7.94 16.93
C ALA A 91 12.84 -7.46 17.89
N THR A 92 12.43 -7.06 19.10
CA THR A 92 13.37 -6.69 20.16
C THR A 92 13.95 -7.92 20.86
N LYS A 93 14.98 -7.73 21.67
CA LYS A 93 15.61 -8.83 22.46
C LYS A 93 14.60 -9.64 23.26
N GLY A 94 13.59 -9.00 23.83
CA GLY A 94 12.53 -9.69 24.58
C GLY A 94 11.60 -10.56 23.73
N LYS A 95 11.68 -10.44 22.41
CA LYS A 95 10.88 -11.20 21.42
C LYS A 95 11.74 -12.06 20.50
N GLY A 96 13.02 -12.27 20.86
CA GLY A 96 13.93 -13.15 20.13
C GLY A 96 14.72 -12.50 19.00
N GLY A 97 14.60 -11.20 18.77
CA GLY A 97 15.39 -10.45 17.79
C GLY A 97 16.46 -9.58 18.43
N SER A 98 17.03 -8.67 17.65
CA SER A 98 18.07 -7.74 18.11
C SER A 98 17.72 -6.26 17.90
N ARG A 99 16.52 -5.97 17.35
CA ARG A 99 16.13 -4.59 17.05
C ARG A 99 15.91 -3.75 18.29
N GLY A 100 16.24 -2.46 18.21
CA GLY A 100 15.99 -1.49 19.28
C GLY A 100 14.51 -1.13 19.40
N LYS A 101 13.76 -1.20 18.27
CA LYS A 101 12.34 -0.93 18.20
C LYS A 101 11.61 -1.87 17.24
N THR A 102 10.30 -1.99 17.44
CA THR A 102 9.39 -2.62 16.48
C THR A 102 8.52 -1.56 15.81
N VAL A 103 8.05 -1.83 14.62
CA VAL A 103 7.08 -1.00 13.90
C VAL A 103 5.81 -1.82 13.69
N VAL A 104 4.65 -1.25 14.00
CA VAL A 104 3.35 -1.86 13.75
C VAL A 104 2.63 -1.04 12.69
N ILE A 105 2.10 -1.71 11.67
CA ILE A 105 1.32 -1.11 10.58
C ILE A 105 -0.05 -1.76 10.49
N GLY A 106 -1.02 -1.06 9.89
CA GLY A 106 -2.39 -1.54 9.76
C GLY A 106 -3.27 -1.19 10.95
N GLY A 107 -4.25 -2.03 11.25
CA GLY A 107 -5.22 -1.85 12.35
C GLY A 107 -6.37 -0.87 12.04
N ALA A 108 -6.41 -0.27 10.87
CA ALA A 108 -7.43 0.72 10.50
C ALA A 108 -8.85 0.13 10.50
N THR A 109 -9.79 0.89 11.03
CA THR A 109 -11.22 0.58 11.11
C THR A 109 -12.09 1.54 10.31
N SER A 110 -11.45 2.55 9.67
CA SER A 110 -12.10 3.57 8.85
C SER A 110 -11.29 3.81 7.56
N PRO A 111 -11.85 4.52 6.56
CA PRO A 111 -11.09 5.03 5.43
C PRO A 111 -9.91 5.89 5.89
N ALA A 112 -8.89 6.03 5.03
CA ALA A 112 -7.67 6.74 5.37
C ALA A 112 -7.95 8.17 5.86
N PHE A 113 -7.46 8.51 7.04
CA PHE A 113 -7.62 9.83 7.68
C PHE A 113 -9.05 10.33 7.83
N TYR A 114 -10.02 9.43 7.80
CA TYR A 114 -11.41 9.76 8.10
C TYR A 114 -11.60 9.83 9.64
N LEU A 115 -11.11 10.92 10.23
CA LEU A 115 -10.96 11.08 11.67
C LEU A 115 -12.27 11.38 12.42
N PHE A 116 -13.41 11.41 11.74
CA PHE A 116 -14.71 11.61 12.37
C PHE A 116 -15.14 10.42 13.23
N GLU A 117 -14.62 9.24 12.97
CA GLU A 117 -14.94 8.01 13.70
C GLU A 117 -13.83 7.66 14.69
N GLU A 118 -12.68 7.23 14.18
CA GLU A 118 -11.51 6.90 14.99
C GLU A 118 -10.23 7.27 14.27
N ALA A 119 -9.23 7.77 15.00
CA ALA A 119 -7.90 7.93 14.45
C ALA A 119 -7.29 6.55 14.14
N PRO A 120 -6.51 6.39 13.06
CA PRO A 120 -5.77 5.16 12.81
C PRO A 120 -4.93 4.78 14.05
N PRO A 121 -4.92 3.51 14.48
CA PRO A 121 -4.20 3.09 15.67
C PRO A 121 -2.68 3.25 15.54
N HIS A 122 -2.18 3.16 14.32
CA HIS A 122 -0.78 3.30 13.98
C HIS A 122 -0.61 4.34 12.86
N PRO A 123 0.34 5.28 12.98
CA PRO A 123 0.66 6.18 11.89
C PRO A 123 1.28 5.38 10.74
N PRO A 124 1.03 5.74 9.47
CA PRO A 124 1.82 5.26 8.35
C PRO A 124 3.30 5.56 8.55
N VAL A 125 4.17 4.67 8.08
CA VAL A 125 5.62 4.73 8.31
C VAL A 125 6.39 4.81 7.00
N VAL A 126 7.64 5.28 7.08
CA VAL A 126 8.50 5.46 5.91
C VAL A 126 9.77 4.63 6.06
N ALA A 127 10.03 3.78 5.06
CA ALA A 127 11.29 3.09 4.86
C ALA A 127 12.14 3.86 3.86
N LEU A 128 13.47 3.92 4.10
CA LEU A 128 14.43 4.45 3.14
C LEU A 128 15.14 3.33 2.40
N ASP A 129 15.23 3.49 1.08
CA ASP A 129 15.83 2.50 0.19
C ASP A 129 17.35 2.60 0.17
N VAL A 130 17.99 1.45 0.26
CA VAL A 130 19.44 1.22 0.20
C VAL A 130 19.70 0.13 -0.84
N PHE A 131 20.75 0.27 -1.62
CA PHE A 131 21.09 -0.70 -2.65
C PHE A 131 22.40 -1.41 -2.32
N ASP A 132 22.49 -2.70 -2.61
CA ASP A 132 23.66 -3.54 -2.35
C ASP A 132 24.69 -3.51 -3.49
N THR A 133 24.45 -2.70 -4.50
CA THR A 133 25.34 -2.49 -5.64
C THR A 133 25.17 -1.09 -6.19
N GLU A 134 26.15 -0.64 -6.97
CA GLU A 134 26.07 0.64 -7.67
C GLU A 134 24.91 0.66 -8.66
N VAL A 135 24.03 1.66 -8.53
CA VAL A 135 22.90 1.91 -9.41
C VAL A 135 22.97 3.33 -9.99
N PRO A 136 22.48 3.57 -11.23
CA PRO A 136 22.49 4.88 -11.86
C PRO A 136 21.46 5.81 -11.23
N LEU A 137 21.78 6.40 -10.08
CA LEU A 137 20.91 7.33 -9.38
C LEU A 137 21.00 8.76 -9.91
N PRO A 138 19.89 9.52 -9.93
CA PRO A 138 19.89 10.95 -10.22
C PRO A 138 20.79 11.76 -9.28
N LYS A 139 21.36 12.86 -9.80
CA LYS A 139 22.23 13.74 -9.01
C LYS A 139 21.58 14.24 -7.73
N ALA A 140 20.29 14.54 -7.77
CA ALA A 140 19.52 14.98 -6.61
C ALA A 140 19.61 14.01 -5.43
N ILE A 141 19.64 12.69 -5.68
CA ILE A 141 19.81 11.66 -4.66
C ILE A 141 21.29 11.50 -4.30
N LYS A 142 22.17 11.38 -5.30
CA LYS A 142 23.62 11.17 -5.08
C LYS A 142 24.23 12.20 -4.14
N THR A 143 23.78 13.46 -4.19
CA THR A 143 24.26 14.54 -3.33
C THR A 143 24.16 14.21 -1.82
N TYR A 144 23.21 13.37 -1.41
CA TYR A 144 22.97 13.03 0.00
C TYR A 144 23.69 11.76 0.46
N ILE A 145 24.10 10.88 -0.47
CA ILE A 145 24.54 9.52 -0.17
C ILE A 145 25.89 9.18 -0.79
N GLN A 146 26.53 10.12 -1.51
CA GLN A 146 27.73 9.87 -2.33
C GLN A 146 28.86 9.17 -1.54
N GLU A 147 29.00 9.46 -0.26
CA GLU A 147 30.07 8.90 0.59
C GLU A 147 29.81 7.44 1.00
N VAL A 148 28.58 6.95 0.88
CA VAL A 148 28.14 5.64 1.38
C VAL A 148 27.54 4.73 0.30
N MET A 149 27.49 5.17 -0.94
CA MET A 149 26.82 4.43 -2.04
C MET A 149 27.34 3.01 -2.27
N GLU A 150 28.60 2.73 -1.90
CA GLU A 150 29.23 1.43 -2.09
C GLU A 150 29.17 0.55 -0.82
N ASP A 151 28.65 1.08 0.28
CA ASP A 151 28.55 0.39 1.57
C ASP A 151 27.09 0.39 2.06
N PRO A 152 26.32 -0.68 1.84
CA PRO A 152 24.93 -0.77 2.25
C PRO A 152 24.72 -0.61 3.76
N ALA A 153 25.68 -1.03 4.60
CA ALA A 153 25.59 -0.91 6.05
C ALA A 153 25.79 0.56 6.49
N ALA A 154 26.76 1.25 5.90
CA ALA A 154 26.98 2.68 6.16
C ALA A 154 25.80 3.51 5.61
N TRP A 155 25.25 3.15 4.45
CA TRP A 155 24.09 3.82 3.89
C TRP A 155 22.83 3.62 4.75
N ALA A 156 22.58 2.41 5.22
CA ALA A 156 21.49 2.12 6.16
C ALA A 156 21.63 2.93 7.45
N LYS A 157 22.84 3.05 7.99
CA LYS A 157 23.13 3.87 9.18
C LYS A 157 22.84 5.35 8.93
N LEU A 158 23.28 5.88 7.78
CA LEU A 158 23.00 7.25 7.37
C LEU A 158 21.48 7.50 7.24
N ALA A 159 20.74 6.54 6.64
CA ALA A 159 19.30 6.61 6.47
C ALA A 159 18.56 6.72 7.81
N VAL A 160 19.01 6.01 8.84
CA VAL A 160 18.40 6.03 10.16
C VAL A 160 18.83 7.28 10.96
N GLU A 161 20.14 7.51 11.08
CA GLU A 161 20.67 8.53 11.99
C GLU A 161 20.47 9.96 11.48
N LYS A 162 20.64 10.18 10.17
CA LYS A 162 20.56 11.52 9.59
C LYS A 162 19.20 11.79 8.94
N PHE A 163 18.62 10.80 8.28
CA PHE A 163 17.40 11.02 7.50
C PHE A 163 16.13 10.57 8.24
N GLY A 164 16.28 9.93 9.40
CA GLY A 164 15.16 9.59 10.28
C GLY A 164 14.25 8.50 9.74
N ALA A 165 14.77 7.54 8.99
CA ALA A 165 14.01 6.39 8.52
C ALA A 165 13.44 5.57 9.68
N ASP A 166 12.18 5.15 9.56
CA ASP A 166 11.56 4.27 10.55
C ASP A 166 11.97 2.81 10.32
N ILE A 167 12.24 2.48 9.05
CA ILE A 167 12.61 1.17 8.52
C ILE A 167 13.65 1.40 7.43
N VAL A 168 14.52 0.44 7.18
CA VAL A 168 15.44 0.45 6.02
C VAL A 168 15.03 -0.65 5.05
N THR A 169 14.91 -0.31 3.75
CA THR A 169 14.78 -1.32 2.68
C THR A 169 16.14 -1.57 2.07
N VAL A 170 16.56 -2.82 2.01
CA VAL A 170 17.80 -3.23 1.34
C VAL A 170 17.44 -3.96 0.07
N HIS A 171 17.70 -3.32 -1.08
CA HIS A 171 17.49 -3.92 -2.40
C HIS A 171 18.70 -4.72 -2.82
N LEU A 172 18.55 -6.03 -2.95
CA LEU A 172 19.61 -6.98 -3.31
C LEU A 172 19.75 -7.10 -4.85
N LEU A 173 19.94 -5.96 -5.52
CA LEU A 173 20.06 -5.90 -6.98
C LEU A 173 21.32 -6.60 -7.50
N SER A 174 22.35 -6.75 -6.68
CA SER A 174 23.55 -7.53 -7.05
C SER A 174 23.21 -8.98 -7.38
N THR A 175 22.07 -9.50 -6.90
CA THR A 175 21.64 -10.88 -7.14
C THR A 175 21.02 -11.08 -8.52
N ASP A 176 20.65 -9.99 -9.23
CA ASP A 176 20.08 -10.08 -10.57
C ASP A 176 21.08 -10.79 -11.52
N PRO A 177 20.64 -11.87 -12.22
CA PRO A 177 21.45 -12.58 -13.18
C PRO A 177 21.99 -11.71 -14.33
N LEU A 178 21.35 -10.58 -14.61
CA LEU A 178 21.77 -9.63 -15.64
C LEU A 178 22.73 -8.54 -15.11
N ILE A 179 22.93 -8.46 -13.78
CA ILE A 179 23.81 -7.45 -13.16
C ILE A 179 25.10 -8.12 -12.66
N GLN A 180 25.03 -8.82 -11.52
CA GLN A 180 26.23 -9.48 -10.93
C GLN A 180 25.99 -10.97 -10.63
N ASP A 181 24.78 -11.44 -10.73
CA ASP A 181 24.38 -12.82 -10.37
C ASP A 181 24.92 -13.27 -9.00
N ALA A 182 24.97 -12.33 -8.03
CA ALA A 182 25.53 -12.62 -6.72
C ALA A 182 24.82 -13.80 -6.05
N SER A 183 25.57 -14.61 -5.32
CA SER A 183 25.02 -15.80 -4.67
C SER A 183 24.09 -15.43 -3.50
N PRO A 184 23.13 -16.30 -3.15
CA PRO A 184 22.30 -16.13 -1.95
C PRO A 184 23.12 -15.94 -0.66
N ALA A 185 24.29 -16.57 -0.56
CA ALA A 185 25.17 -16.42 0.57
C ALA A 185 25.79 -15.01 0.67
N LYS A 186 26.16 -14.43 -0.48
CA LYS A 186 26.66 -13.03 -0.53
C LYS A 186 25.55 -12.05 -0.13
N ALA A 187 24.36 -12.22 -0.68
CA ALA A 187 23.19 -11.40 -0.33
C ALA A 187 22.84 -11.49 1.16
N ALA A 188 22.83 -12.71 1.72
CA ALA A 188 22.59 -12.92 3.15
C ALA A 188 23.64 -12.22 4.03
N LYS A 189 24.90 -12.24 3.63
CA LYS A 189 25.97 -11.53 4.33
C LYS A 189 25.75 -10.02 4.34
N THR A 190 25.34 -9.42 3.22
CA THR A 190 24.96 -8.00 3.17
C THR A 190 23.84 -7.67 4.17
N ILE A 191 22.82 -8.54 4.25
CA ILE A 191 21.72 -8.35 5.21
C ILE A 191 22.24 -8.45 6.67
N GLU A 192 23.12 -9.41 6.98
CA GLU A 192 23.76 -9.52 8.30
C GLU A 192 24.50 -8.23 8.67
N GLU A 193 25.31 -7.68 7.75
CA GLU A 193 26.07 -6.44 7.96
C GLU A 193 25.14 -5.26 8.22
N VAL A 194 24.03 -5.13 7.47
CA VAL A 194 23.02 -4.09 7.71
C VAL A 194 22.29 -4.30 9.04
N LEU A 195 21.92 -5.54 9.38
CA LEU A 195 21.30 -5.87 10.68
C LEU A 195 22.17 -5.47 11.87
N GLN A 196 23.50 -5.55 11.73
CA GLN A 196 24.46 -5.12 12.75
C GLN A 196 24.64 -3.60 12.78
N ALA A 197 24.46 -2.91 11.66
CA ALA A 197 24.68 -1.47 11.55
C ALA A 197 23.51 -0.62 12.08
N VAL A 198 22.27 -1.13 12.02
CA VAL A 198 21.07 -0.40 12.45
C VAL A 198 20.22 -1.23 13.41
N ASP A 199 19.44 -0.54 14.24
CA ASP A 199 18.55 -1.14 15.22
C ASP A 199 17.04 -1.04 14.86
N VAL A 200 16.74 -0.49 13.69
CA VAL A 200 15.37 -0.41 13.14
C VAL A 200 14.99 -1.71 12.39
N PRO A 201 13.69 -1.98 12.15
CA PRO A 201 13.29 -3.08 11.29
C PRO A 201 13.83 -2.94 9.86
N ILE A 202 13.95 -4.08 9.15
CA ILE A 202 14.49 -4.13 7.79
C ILE A 202 13.48 -4.78 6.85
N ILE A 203 13.37 -4.22 5.65
CA ILE A 203 12.74 -4.83 4.48
C ILE A 203 13.86 -5.36 3.59
N VAL A 204 13.72 -6.58 3.11
CA VAL A 204 14.68 -7.20 2.18
C VAL A 204 14.04 -7.30 0.81
N GLY A 205 14.48 -6.45 -0.11
CA GLY A 205 14.04 -6.42 -1.50
C GLY A 205 14.85 -7.38 -2.37
N GLY A 206 14.18 -8.18 -3.19
CA GLY A 206 14.80 -9.03 -4.20
C GLY A 206 15.16 -8.25 -5.48
N CYS A 207 15.66 -8.97 -6.48
CA CYS A 207 16.01 -8.42 -7.79
C CYS A 207 14.86 -8.45 -8.80
N GLY A 208 13.78 -9.18 -8.50
CA GLY A 208 12.61 -9.35 -9.38
C GLY A 208 12.63 -10.65 -10.21
N ASP A 209 13.72 -11.43 -10.21
CA ASP A 209 13.71 -12.78 -10.78
C ASP A 209 13.12 -13.79 -9.79
N PRO A 210 11.98 -14.45 -10.10
CA PRO A 210 11.30 -15.32 -9.14
C PRO A 210 12.15 -16.48 -8.63
N LYS A 211 13.03 -17.04 -9.47
CA LYS A 211 13.88 -18.20 -9.09
C LYS A 211 15.03 -17.73 -8.21
N LYS A 212 15.64 -16.62 -8.57
CA LYS A 212 16.73 -16.03 -7.81
C LYS A 212 16.25 -15.56 -6.45
N ASP A 213 15.19 -14.77 -6.43
CA ASP A 213 14.61 -14.24 -5.20
C ASP A 213 14.15 -15.34 -4.24
N ALA A 214 13.53 -16.42 -4.74
CA ALA A 214 13.16 -17.55 -3.90
C ALA A 214 14.35 -18.20 -3.21
N SER A 215 15.51 -18.29 -3.86
CA SER A 215 16.74 -18.84 -3.27
C SER A 215 17.38 -17.87 -2.28
N VAL A 216 17.38 -16.57 -2.61
CA VAL A 216 17.90 -15.48 -1.77
C VAL A 216 17.07 -15.35 -0.49
N PHE A 217 15.73 -15.26 -0.61
CA PHE A 217 14.86 -15.09 0.55
C PHE A 217 14.93 -16.24 1.53
N LYS A 218 15.06 -17.49 1.06
CA LYS A 218 15.29 -18.63 1.96
C LYS A 218 16.59 -18.47 2.74
N LYS A 219 17.67 -18.06 2.07
CA LYS A 219 18.97 -17.90 2.73
C LYS A 219 18.99 -16.68 3.67
N VAL A 220 18.35 -15.60 3.29
CA VAL A 220 18.16 -14.40 4.16
C VAL A 220 17.32 -14.76 5.38
N ALA A 221 16.25 -15.55 5.22
CA ALA A 221 15.40 -15.97 6.33
C ALA A 221 16.21 -16.71 7.42
N GLU A 222 17.13 -17.60 7.01
CA GLU A 222 18.00 -18.30 7.94
C GLU A 222 18.91 -17.36 8.76
N VAL A 223 19.59 -16.40 8.07
CA VAL A 223 20.57 -15.53 8.74
C VAL A 223 19.91 -14.41 9.56
N ALA A 224 18.69 -14.01 9.18
CA ALA A 224 17.90 -13.02 9.90
C ALA A 224 16.91 -13.66 10.91
N GLU A 225 17.13 -14.91 11.32
CA GLU A 225 16.23 -15.63 12.22
C GLU A 225 15.85 -14.79 13.45
N GLY A 226 14.56 -14.71 13.73
CA GLY A 226 14.03 -13.93 14.86
C GLY A 226 13.93 -12.42 14.64
N GLU A 227 14.59 -11.85 13.64
CA GLU A 227 14.58 -10.39 13.40
C GLU A 227 13.26 -9.84 12.86
N ARG A 228 12.34 -10.69 12.43
CA ARG A 228 11.04 -10.35 11.87
C ARG A 228 11.12 -9.33 10.72
N VAL A 229 12.01 -9.62 9.76
CA VAL A 229 12.16 -8.82 8.54
C VAL A 229 10.97 -8.99 7.61
N LEU A 230 10.75 -8.02 6.70
CA LEU A 230 9.78 -8.13 5.62
C LEU A 230 10.49 -8.60 4.34
N LEU A 231 10.18 -9.80 3.84
CA LEU A 231 10.70 -10.32 2.57
C LEU A 231 9.88 -9.75 1.40
N SER A 232 10.49 -8.95 0.56
CA SER A 232 9.85 -8.17 -0.51
C SER A 232 10.42 -8.54 -1.89
N SER A 233 9.69 -9.24 -2.77
CA SER A 233 8.31 -9.67 -2.62
C SER A 233 8.10 -11.08 -3.12
N VAL A 234 7.05 -11.73 -2.64
CA VAL A 234 6.55 -12.97 -3.22
C VAL A 234 5.44 -12.66 -4.24
N THR A 235 5.36 -13.49 -5.28
CA THR A 235 4.48 -13.25 -6.43
C THR A 235 3.72 -14.52 -6.84
N LEU A 236 2.69 -14.36 -7.67
CA LEU A 236 2.02 -15.51 -8.30
C LEU A 236 2.94 -16.26 -9.27
N ASP A 237 3.91 -15.58 -9.90
CA ASP A 237 4.90 -16.22 -10.76
C ASP A 237 5.78 -17.20 -9.95
N MET A 238 6.13 -16.84 -8.70
CA MET A 238 6.77 -17.80 -7.78
C MET A 238 5.87 -18.99 -7.46
N ALA A 239 4.56 -18.77 -7.31
CA ALA A 239 3.60 -19.85 -7.04
C ALA A 239 3.45 -20.78 -8.24
N GLU A 240 3.34 -20.24 -9.45
CA GLU A 240 3.27 -20.99 -10.70
C GLU A 240 4.54 -21.80 -10.95
N ALA A 241 5.70 -21.27 -10.55
CA ALA A 241 6.98 -21.97 -10.61
C ALA A 241 7.18 -22.99 -9.48
N GLY A 242 6.24 -23.15 -8.54
CA GLY A 242 6.35 -24.07 -7.40
C GLY A 242 7.38 -23.62 -6.34
N LEU A 243 7.71 -22.34 -6.29
CA LEU A 243 8.75 -21.79 -5.42
C LEU A 243 8.18 -21.08 -4.18
N LEU A 244 6.92 -20.63 -4.23
CA LEU A 244 6.27 -19.87 -3.17
C LEU A 244 6.26 -20.59 -1.82
N ASP A 245 5.92 -21.89 -1.84
CA ASP A 245 5.81 -22.72 -0.63
C ASP A 245 7.12 -22.73 0.16
N GLY A 246 8.25 -22.86 -0.55
CA GLY A 246 9.56 -22.87 0.09
C GLY A 246 9.92 -21.56 0.77
N VAL A 247 9.55 -20.42 0.16
CA VAL A 247 9.76 -19.08 0.73
C VAL A 247 8.81 -18.86 1.91
N ALA A 248 7.53 -19.18 1.75
CA ALA A 248 6.54 -19.03 2.82
C ALA A 248 6.85 -19.87 4.06
N LYS A 249 7.33 -21.11 3.87
CA LYS A 249 7.82 -21.98 4.94
C LYS A 249 9.04 -21.39 5.64
N ALA A 250 10.05 -20.93 4.89
CA ALA A 250 11.21 -20.28 5.46
C ALA A 250 10.82 -19.04 6.27
N ALA A 251 9.93 -18.19 5.75
CA ALA A 251 9.41 -17.03 6.47
C ALA A 251 8.71 -17.44 7.77
N LYS A 252 7.90 -18.51 7.76
CA LYS A 252 7.25 -19.07 8.94
C LYS A 252 8.26 -19.58 9.97
N ASP A 253 9.15 -20.45 9.54
CA ASP A 253 10.05 -21.19 10.42
C ASP A 253 11.03 -20.25 11.13
N HIS A 254 11.49 -19.19 10.45
CA HIS A 254 12.41 -18.18 10.98
C HIS A 254 11.73 -16.90 11.48
N GLY A 255 10.39 -16.85 11.46
CA GLY A 255 9.61 -15.79 12.12
C GLY A 255 9.42 -14.49 11.34
N HIS A 256 9.50 -14.51 10.00
CA HIS A 256 9.43 -13.33 9.12
C HIS A 256 8.03 -12.98 8.65
N VAL A 257 7.93 -11.83 8.00
CA VAL A 257 6.75 -11.29 7.30
C VAL A 257 7.03 -11.33 5.80
N VAL A 258 6.02 -11.54 4.97
CA VAL A 258 6.15 -11.51 3.51
C VAL A 258 5.35 -10.36 2.90
N LEU A 259 5.87 -9.78 1.84
CA LEU A 259 5.18 -8.83 0.99
C LEU A 259 4.60 -9.57 -0.21
N ALA A 260 3.28 -9.60 -0.32
CA ALA A 260 2.55 -10.18 -1.44
C ALA A 260 2.35 -9.13 -2.53
N PHE A 261 3.09 -9.24 -3.63
CA PHE A 261 3.03 -8.30 -4.74
C PHE A 261 2.09 -8.77 -5.84
N THR A 262 1.22 -7.85 -6.31
CA THR A 262 0.39 -8.04 -7.51
C THR A 262 0.22 -6.73 -8.28
N ALA A 263 0.22 -6.83 -9.61
CA ALA A 263 0.11 -5.66 -10.48
C ALA A 263 -1.36 -5.24 -10.69
N LEU A 264 -1.84 -4.25 -9.92
CA LEU A 264 -3.13 -3.55 -10.09
C LEU A 264 -4.37 -4.47 -10.19
N ASP A 265 -4.34 -5.65 -9.56
CA ASP A 265 -5.44 -6.63 -9.62
C ASP A 265 -5.77 -7.19 -8.22
N LEU A 266 -6.94 -6.84 -7.69
CA LEU A 266 -7.40 -7.31 -6.37
C LEU A 266 -7.74 -8.81 -6.36
N ASN A 267 -8.19 -9.40 -7.48
CA ASN A 267 -8.48 -10.82 -7.53
C ASN A 267 -7.19 -11.65 -7.47
N ARG A 268 -6.15 -11.19 -8.16
CA ARG A 268 -4.81 -11.79 -8.06
C ARG A 268 -4.23 -11.61 -6.66
N ALA A 269 -4.44 -10.46 -6.02
CA ALA A 269 -4.02 -10.24 -4.63
C ALA A 269 -4.72 -11.22 -3.68
N LYS A 270 -6.03 -11.42 -3.83
CA LYS A 270 -6.80 -12.41 -3.06
C LYS A 270 -6.30 -13.84 -3.31
N GLU A 271 -6.00 -14.19 -4.57
CA GLU A 271 -5.44 -15.50 -4.91
C GLU A 271 -4.09 -15.73 -4.22
N LEU A 272 -3.17 -14.76 -4.30
CA LEU A 272 -1.86 -14.87 -3.66
C LEU A 272 -1.99 -15.00 -2.14
N ASN A 273 -2.85 -14.19 -1.53
CA ASN A 273 -3.10 -14.25 -0.08
C ASN A 273 -3.67 -15.62 0.34
N ARG A 274 -4.63 -16.20 -0.41
CA ARG A 274 -5.16 -17.55 -0.13
C ARG A 274 -4.06 -18.61 -0.13
N ARG A 275 -3.12 -18.56 -1.10
CA ARG A 275 -1.98 -19.48 -1.14
C ARG A 275 -1.06 -19.30 0.06
N LEU A 276 -0.83 -18.05 0.48
CA LEU A 276 0.00 -17.75 1.64
C LEU A 276 -0.65 -18.20 2.97
N TYR A 277 -1.98 -18.20 3.09
CA TYR A 277 -2.68 -18.67 4.30
C TYR A 277 -2.47 -20.16 4.60
N GLU A 278 -2.03 -20.95 3.64
CA GLU A 278 -1.65 -22.33 3.88
C GLU A 278 -0.40 -22.47 4.78
N PHE A 279 0.41 -21.42 4.82
CA PHE A 279 1.68 -21.40 5.54
C PHE A 279 1.75 -20.36 6.65
N LEU A 280 1.19 -19.19 6.43
CA LEU A 280 1.38 -17.99 7.25
C LEU A 280 0.06 -17.51 7.86
N PRO A 281 0.07 -17.08 9.13
CA PRO A 281 -1.06 -16.34 9.69
C PRO A 281 -1.16 -14.94 9.06
N LYS A 282 -2.35 -14.35 9.10
CA LYS A 282 -2.64 -13.07 8.45
C LYS A 282 -1.76 -11.89 8.91
N ASP A 283 -1.31 -11.91 10.17
CA ASP A 283 -0.42 -10.90 10.75
C ASP A 283 1.05 -11.02 10.29
N ARG A 284 1.30 -11.87 9.30
CA ARG A 284 2.60 -12.06 8.63
C ARG A 284 2.57 -11.74 7.14
N ILE A 285 1.52 -11.07 6.67
CA ILE A 285 1.34 -10.72 5.25
C ILE A 285 1.09 -9.22 5.15
N VAL A 286 1.83 -8.56 4.27
CA VAL A 286 1.64 -7.19 3.80
C VAL A 286 1.37 -7.26 2.30
N MET A 287 0.54 -6.41 1.74
CA MET A 287 0.29 -6.36 0.30
C MET A 287 1.06 -5.21 -0.36
N ASP A 288 1.50 -5.42 -1.59
CA ASP A 288 1.87 -4.37 -2.55
C ASP A 288 0.99 -4.52 -3.80
N LEU A 289 0.18 -3.51 -4.08
CA LEU A 289 -0.79 -3.49 -5.18
C LEU A 289 -0.28 -2.69 -6.38
N THR A 290 1.00 -2.42 -6.43
CA THR A 290 1.72 -1.59 -7.41
C THR A 290 1.64 -0.10 -7.14
N THR A 291 2.77 0.56 -7.27
CA THR A 291 2.90 2.01 -7.26
C THR A 291 3.32 2.51 -8.63
N ALA A 292 2.40 3.16 -9.33
CA ALA A 292 2.68 3.94 -10.52
C ALA A 292 2.90 5.41 -10.13
N ALA A 293 3.87 6.04 -10.80
CA ALA A 293 4.26 7.41 -10.50
C ALA A 293 3.24 8.46 -10.99
N LEU A 294 3.34 9.65 -10.45
CA LEU A 294 2.65 10.85 -10.98
C LEU A 294 2.89 10.97 -12.49
N GLY A 295 1.81 11.08 -13.27
CA GLY A 295 1.84 11.15 -14.74
C GLY A 295 2.02 9.80 -15.44
N TYR A 296 2.19 8.71 -14.69
CA TYR A 296 2.40 7.34 -15.21
C TYR A 296 1.40 6.33 -14.66
N GLY A 297 0.21 6.78 -14.25
CA GLY A 297 -0.87 5.93 -13.77
C GLY A 297 -1.07 5.96 -12.26
N LEU A 298 -0.66 7.04 -11.57
CA LEU A 298 -0.88 7.24 -10.14
C LEU A 298 -2.36 7.09 -9.77
N GLU A 299 -3.27 7.51 -10.63
CA GLU A 299 -4.73 7.38 -10.47
C GLU A 299 -5.18 5.91 -10.38
N TYR A 300 -4.54 5.00 -11.10
CA TYR A 300 -4.82 3.56 -11.00
C TYR A 300 -4.32 3.01 -9.66
N SER A 301 -3.12 3.40 -9.25
CA SER A 301 -2.58 3.02 -7.94
C SER A 301 -3.43 3.58 -6.81
N PHE A 302 -3.85 4.83 -6.87
CA PHE A 302 -4.78 5.41 -5.90
C PHE A 302 -6.06 4.57 -5.80
N THR A 303 -6.69 4.32 -6.94
CA THR A 303 -7.96 3.61 -7.00
C THR A 303 -7.87 2.19 -6.45
N ILE A 304 -6.83 1.44 -6.77
CA ILE A 304 -6.71 0.06 -6.27
C ILE A 304 -6.45 0.00 -4.77
N HIS A 305 -5.65 0.92 -4.22
CA HIS A 305 -5.39 0.99 -2.79
C HIS A 305 -6.65 1.38 -2.00
N GLU A 306 -7.40 2.39 -2.49
CA GLU A 306 -8.66 2.79 -1.88
C GLU A 306 -9.68 1.64 -1.91
N ARG A 307 -9.83 0.95 -3.05
CA ARG A 307 -10.72 -0.20 -3.18
C ARG A 307 -10.32 -1.36 -2.27
N ALA A 308 -9.03 -1.64 -2.13
CA ALA A 308 -8.55 -2.66 -1.20
C ALA A 308 -8.89 -2.29 0.25
N ARG A 309 -8.66 -1.04 0.66
CA ARG A 309 -9.03 -0.53 1.98
C ARG A 309 -10.53 -0.66 2.22
N MET A 310 -11.37 -0.24 1.27
CA MET A 310 -12.83 -0.35 1.40
C MET A 310 -13.30 -1.80 1.46
N ALA A 311 -12.75 -2.70 0.63
CA ALA A 311 -13.08 -4.12 0.71
C ALA A 311 -12.71 -4.73 2.06
N ALA A 312 -11.54 -4.40 2.62
CA ALA A 312 -11.12 -4.83 3.94
C ALA A 312 -12.11 -4.38 5.03
N LEU A 313 -12.53 -3.12 4.99
CA LEU A 313 -13.50 -2.54 5.93
C LEU A 313 -14.89 -3.15 5.78
N MET A 314 -15.31 -3.47 4.56
CA MET A 314 -16.58 -4.17 4.28
C MET A 314 -16.54 -5.65 4.66
N GLY A 315 -15.41 -6.15 5.16
CA GLY A 315 -15.28 -7.49 5.75
C GLY A 315 -14.68 -8.53 4.81
N ASP A 316 -14.09 -8.16 3.67
CA ASP A 316 -13.38 -9.12 2.81
C ASP A 316 -12.10 -9.62 3.51
N PRO A 317 -12.08 -10.87 4.02
CA PRO A 317 -10.99 -11.34 4.86
C PRO A 317 -9.68 -11.57 4.10
N GLU A 318 -9.71 -11.56 2.77
CA GLU A 318 -8.54 -11.77 1.90
C GLU A 318 -7.82 -10.46 1.57
N LEU A 319 -8.46 -9.31 1.82
CA LEU A 319 -7.90 -7.98 1.60
C LEU A 319 -7.65 -7.20 2.91
N GLN A 320 -7.89 -7.82 4.07
CA GLN A 320 -7.66 -7.22 5.39
C GLN A 320 -6.18 -7.16 5.79
N HIS A 321 -5.30 -6.80 4.86
CA HIS A 321 -3.87 -6.66 5.13
C HIS A 321 -3.42 -5.21 4.99
N PRO A 322 -2.40 -4.77 5.75
CA PRO A 322 -1.78 -3.48 5.53
C PRO A 322 -1.12 -3.44 4.16
N VAL A 323 -1.03 -2.25 3.59
CA VAL A 323 -0.53 -2.05 2.22
C VAL A 323 0.75 -1.25 2.23
N LEU A 324 1.73 -1.70 1.42
CA LEU A 324 2.99 -1.03 1.15
C LEU A 324 2.96 -0.37 -0.23
N SER A 325 3.63 0.75 -0.38
CA SER A 325 3.89 1.43 -1.66
C SER A 325 5.39 1.50 -1.94
N GLY A 326 5.82 1.00 -3.09
CA GLY A 326 7.13 1.25 -3.67
C GLY A 326 7.22 2.66 -4.27
N THR A 327 7.12 3.69 -3.43
CA THR A 327 7.03 5.10 -3.85
C THR A 327 8.28 5.57 -4.58
N THR A 328 9.42 4.93 -4.36
CA THR A 328 10.66 5.10 -5.14
C THR A 328 10.43 4.98 -6.65
N ASN A 329 9.39 4.26 -7.11
CA ASN A 329 8.99 4.19 -8.51
C ASN A 329 8.68 5.57 -9.13
N ALA A 330 8.44 6.60 -8.32
CA ALA A 330 8.30 7.98 -8.78
C ALA A 330 9.51 8.46 -9.59
N TRP A 331 10.70 7.93 -9.30
CA TRP A 331 11.93 8.24 -10.00
C TRP A 331 12.05 7.57 -11.39
N ALA A 332 11.16 6.64 -11.74
CA ALA A 332 11.04 6.12 -13.10
C ALA A 332 10.44 7.15 -14.08
N ALA A 333 9.71 8.14 -13.57
CA ALA A 333 9.20 9.25 -14.36
C ALA A 333 10.36 10.10 -14.89
N ARG A 334 10.43 10.30 -16.21
CA ARG A 334 11.50 11.08 -16.85
C ARG A 334 11.51 12.52 -16.35
N GLU A 335 10.35 13.09 -16.10
CA GLU A 335 10.15 14.44 -15.59
C GLU A 335 10.84 14.65 -14.24
N ALA A 336 10.99 13.61 -13.44
CA ALA A 336 11.65 13.68 -12.14
C ALA A 336 13.14 14.04 -12.22
N TRP A 337 13.84 13.72 -13.33
CA TRP A 337 15.30 13.83 -13.38
C TRP A 337 15.91 14.25 -14.74
N MET A 338 15.18 14.11 -15.87
CA MET A 338 15.74 14.49 -17.19
C MET A 338 15.86 16.01 -17.35
N LYS A 339 16.81 16.44 -18.18
CA LYS A 339 16.88 17.83 -18.62
C LYS A 339 15.68 18.12 -19.53
N MET A 340 14.95 19.18 -19.22
CA MET A 340 13.78 19.65 -19.95
C MET A 340 13.92 21.14 -20.28
N GLY A 341 12.84 21.81 -20.66
CA GLY A 341 12.83 23.25 -20.93
C GLY A 341 13.10 24.11 -19.68
N PRO A 342 13.40 25.41 -19.86
CA PRO A 342 13.71 26.32 -18.76
C PRO A 342 12.59 26.43 -17.71
N GLU A 343 11.36 26.24 -18.13
CA GLU A 343 10.16 26.28 -17.28
C GLU A 343 10.10 25.12 -16.26
N TRP A 344 10.95 24.08 -16.46
CA TRP A 344 11.05 22.93 -15.58
C TRP A 344 12.24 23.00 -14.61
N GLU A 345 12.98 24.10 -14.61
CA GLU A 345 14.10 24.29 -13.66
C GLU A 345 13.62 24.91 -12.34
N PRO A 346 14.25 24.63 -11.21
CA PRO A 346 15.46 23.81 -11.07
C PRO A 346 15.17 22.31 -11.09
N ARG A 347 15.92 21.59 -11.90
CA ARG A 347 15.76 20.14 -12.12
C ARG A 347 15.87 19.29 -10.84
N GLU A 348 16.77 19.68 -9.96
CA GLU A 348 17.05 18.95 -8.72
C GLU A 348 15.83 18.86 -7.77
N LEU A 349 14.88 19.79 -7.88
CA LEU A 349 13.68 19.81 -7.04
C LEU A 349 12.56 18.90 -7.56
N ARG A 350 12.57 18.56 -8.84
CA ARG A 350 11.47 17.82 -9.46
C ARG A 350 11.32 16.40 -8.91
N GLY A 351 12.42 15.67 -8.78
CA GLY A 351 12.40 14.32 -8.25
C GLY A 351 11.79 14.23 -6.84
N PRO A 352 12.25 15.04 -5.87
CA PRO A 352 11.62 15.13 -4.56
C PRO A 352 10.12 15.48 -4.63
N VAL A 353 9.72 16.37 -5.55
CA VAL A 353 8.30 16.69 -5.78
C VAL A 353 7.52 15.48 -6.26
N TRP A 354 8.03 14.77 -7.30
CA TRP A 354 7.39 13.57 -7.84
C TRP A 354 7.19 12.50 -6.78
N GLU A 355 8.22 12.23 -6.00
CA GLU A 355 8.17 11.23 -4.94
C GLU A 355 7.21 11.64 -3.82
N THR A 356 7.26 12.90 -3.38
CA THR A 356 6.37 13.42 -2.35
C THR A 356 4.91 13.38 -2.78
N VAL A 357 4.57 13.86 -4.00
CA VAL A 357 3.19 13.86 -4.50
C VAL A 357 2.67 12.44 -4.66
N THR A 358 3.49 11.52 -5.17
CA THR A 358 3.13 10.09 -5.27
C THR A 358 2.83 9.52 -3.89
N ALA A 359 3.70 9.75 -2.90
CA ALA A 359 3.49 9.29 -1.53
C ALA A 359 2.23 9.86 -0.90
N LEU A 360 2.02 11.19 -0.99
CA LEU A 360 0.88 11.86 -0.35
C LEU A 360 -0.46 11.44 -0.99
N ALA A 361 -0.50 11.24 -2.30
CA ALA A 361 -1.69 10.70 -2.95
C ALA A 361 -2.04 9.31 -2.40
N LEU A 362 -1.06 8.41 -2.32
CA LEU A 362 -1.27 7.05 -1.83
C LEU A 362 -1.49 6.97 -0.31
N LEU A 363 -0.95 7.93 0.45
CA LEU A 363 -1.26 8.12 1.85
C LEU A 363 -2.77 8.29 2.08
N LEU A 364 -3.40 9.13 1.26
CA LEU A 364 -4.84 9.37 1.31
C LEU A 364 -5.67 8.19 0.77
N ALA A 365 -5.08 7.32 -0.04
CA ALA A 365 -5.69 6.06 -0.47
C ALA A 365 -5.59 4.93 0.56
N GLY A 366 -4.84 5.13 1.66
CA GLY A 366 -4.76 4.19 2.76
C GLY A 366 -3.52 3.29 2.77
N VAL A 367 -2.44 3.71 2.15
CA VAL A 367 -1.14 3.02 2.27
C VAL A 367 -0.58 3.19 3.69
N ASP A 368 -0.07 2.10 4.26
CA ASP A 368 0.42 2.03 5.64
C ASP A 368 1.96 2.12 5.73
N LEU A 369 2.68 1.80 4.65
CA LEU A 369 4.15 1.75 4.61
C LEU A 369 4.66 2.24 3.24
N PHE A 370 5.60 3.18 3.26
CA PHE A 370 6.18 3.79 2.05
C PHE A 370 7.66 3.44 1.94
N MET A 371 8.10 2.83 0.83
CA MET A 371 9.50 2.76 0.46
C MET A 371 9.84 4.00 -0.36
N MET A 372 10.80 4.78 0.10
CA MET A 372 11.19 6.07 -0.48
C MET A 372 12.70 6.20 -0.56
N MET A 373 13.18 7.11 -1.41
CA MET A 373 14.61 7.27 -1.67
C MET A 373 15.15 8.64 -1.25
N HIS A 374 14.40 9.72 -1.45
CA HIS A 374 14.91 11.08 -1.27
C HIS A 374 14.68 11.60 0.16
N PRO A 375 15.74 11.99 0.90
CA PRO A 375 15.61 12.36 2.32
C PRO A 375 14.65 13.52 2.59
N VAL A 376 14.60 14.51 1.69
CA VAL A 376 13.67 15.65 1.84
C VAL A 376 12.22 15.21 1.63
N ALA A 377 11.96 14.35 0.64
CA ALA A 377 10.63 13.77 0.44
C ALA A 377 10.18 12.95 1.65
N VAL A 378 11.06 12.11 2.20
CA VAL A 378 10.83 11.35 3.44
C VAL A 378 10.42 12.28 4.58
N ARG A 379 11.21 13.32 4.85
CA ARG A 379 10.91 14.29 5.91
C ARG A 379 9.54 14.94 5.70
N THR A 380 9.25 15.40 4.48
CA THR A 380 7.98 16.05 4.17
C THR A 380 6.79 15.13 4.38
N VAL A 381 6.87 13.89 3.90
CA VAL A 381 5.80 12.89 4.07
C VAL A 381 5.59 12.59 5.56
N LYS A 382 6.66 12.44 6.35
CA LYS A 382 6.57 12.22 7.80
C LYS A 382 5.96 13.41 8.53
N GLU A 383 6.30 14.66 8.14
CA GLU A 383 5.69 15.86 8.70
C GLU A 383 4.17 15.90 8.41
N VAL A 384 3.77 15.60 7.17
CA VAL A 384 2.35 15.56 6.78
C VAL A 384 1.60 14.45 7.53
N ILE A 385 2.18 13.26 7.66
CA ILE A 385 1.62 12.18 8.48
C ILE A 385 1.40 12.66 9.91
N GLY A 386 2.42 13.25 10.53
CA GLY A 386 2.33 13.78 11.89
C GLY A 386 1.23 14.83 12.05
N GLN A 387 1.04 15.67 11.04
CA GLN A 387 -0.03 16.67 11.03
C GLN A 387 -1.42 16.04 10.90
N LEU A 388 -1.58 15.09 9.97
CA LEU A 388 -2.85 14.38 9.77
C LEU A 388 -3.25 13.54 11.00
N MET A 389 -2.27 13.03 11.75
CA MET A 389 -2.51 12.28 12.99
C MET A 389 -2.79 13.18 14.19
N SER A 390 -2.55 14.48 14.10
CA SER A 390 -2.74 15.41 15.21
C SER A 390 -4.23 15.79 15.38
N LYS A 391 -4.76 15.68 16.61
CA LYS A 391 -6.16 16.00 16.93
C LYS A 391 -6.47 17.51 16.93
N GLY A 392 -5.49 18.37 16.74
CA GLY A 392 -5.63 19.84 16.93
C GLY A 392 -5.73 20.66 15.65
N GLY A 393 -5.73 20.05 14.47
CA GLY A 393 -5.53 20.77 13.22
C GLY A 393 -4.16 21.46 13.15
N THR A 394 -3.63 21.67 11.98
CA THR A 394 -2.34 22.35 11.79
C THR A 394 -2.55 23.74 11.24
N LYS A 395 -1.80 24.72 11.76
CA LYS A 395 -1.74 26.01 11.10
C LYS A 395 -0.96 25.85 9.79
N PRO A 396 -1.50 26.27 8.64
CA PRO A 396 -0.85 26.17 7.33
C PRO A 396 0.57 26.77 7.30
N GLU A 397 0.82 27.78 8.12
CA GLU A 397 2.11 28.49 8.24
C GLU A 397 3.25 27.61 8.81
N LYS A 398 2.94 26.42 9.34
CA LYS A 398 3.95 25.47 9.86
C LYS A 398 4.33 24.37 8.87
N ILE A 399 3.72 24.34 7.70
CA ILE A 399 4.15 23.42 6.64
C ILE A 399 5.48 23.97 6.10
N ALA A 400 6.56 23.28 6.36
CA ALA A 400 7.87 23.68 5.85
C ALA A 400 7.82 23.80 4.32
N ASP A 401 8.52 24.77 3.77
CA ASP A 401 8.74 24.83 2.32
C ASP A 401 9.61 23.65 1.90
N TRP A 402 8.94 22.52 1.67
CA TRP A 402 9.57 21.25 1.31
C TRP A 402 10.25 21.27 -0.07
N VAL A 403 9.90 22.24 -0.94
CA VAL A 403 10.51 22.40 -2.25
C VAL A 403 11.90 23.00 -2.14
N THR A 404 12.08 23.95 -1.25
CA THR A 404 13.34 24.68 -1.08
C THR A 404 14.08 24.33 0.21
N ALA A 405 13.53 23.43 1.03
CA ALA A 405 14.10 23.05 2.30
C ALA A 405 15.52 22.48 2.12
N LYS A 406 16.50 23.10 2.74
CA LYS A 406 17.86 22.58 2.87
C LYS A 406 17.92 21.68 4.10
N MET A 407 18.50 20.49 3.92
CA MET A 407 18.79 19.58 5.03
C MET A 407 20.09 19.94 5.72
#